data_0a0c0f5e18a4911edd91ed78f10be408
#
_entry.id   0a0c0f5e18a4911edd91ed78f10be408
#
_cell.length_a   1.000
_cell.length_b   1.000
_cell.length_c   1.000
_cell.angle_alpha   90.00
_cell.angle_beta   90.00
_cell.angle_gamma   90.00
#
_symmetry.space_group_name_H-M   'P 1'
#
loop_
_entity.id
_entity.type
_entity.pdbx_description
1 polymer ?
#
loop_
_entity_poly.entity_id
_entity_poly.type
_entity_poly.pdbx_seq_one_letter_code
_entity_poly.pdbx_strand_id
1 'polypeptide(L)'
;MPLSARRIHLLCALCLLLSQPQFLPAGAEPAKPSSSDPYPLGLSLRLLERDLTSQDYAIVLETMIPTDLEAEWKRVATADNHEAFLARHGGKEKVVADPGLKAAWERRVKIADGFLELMRSAYKKRGIAAPFDKGEKIDLVAAGAAGGAANEQPAVVMRVVMPAAGAERQWPRLRGPTGQGTALESDFPLTWSETENVIWKSEIPGRGNGSPVIWDQRLFVTSASDDGQERWLLCYDRRTGALLWQQSAPKAAAQEKLYWKNTYASTTPVTDGQRVIAFFGNSGLVCFDFTGKQLWHQDLGTFPTMHGPGASPVLHKELVFFVQDQTQGASVFAAFDKTTGAKIWQHARPQDACWTTPTVLHVGDHDELVVNGSHTIIAYHPETGEPIWSVAGTSRESIPMLVIGGGLIYSTSGRNGPIMAIRPGGTGDVTATHIAWQLPRGGPHVPSPAYYDGRLYLVNDTGIATCLAAQTGETIWQTRLPGRFSMSPIEAGGKLIVTSETGTTYILEADSEFKLLATNELGEDMLATPAVLGGRIYFRTKGHLVCVGTNVAGR
;
A
#
# COMPACT_ATOMS: atom_id res chain seq x y z
N MET A 1 30.74 8.90 14.98
CA MET A 1 32.04 8.57 14.38
C MET A 1 31.75 7.63 13.22
N PRO A 2 32.22 7.91 12.01
CA PRO A 2 31.98 7.02 10.88
C PRO A 2 32.70 5.69 11.08
N LEU A 3 32.01 4.59 10.85
CA LEU A 3 32.56 3.24 10.83
C LEU A 3 33.70 3.18 9.80
N SER A 4 34.85 2.64 10.19
CA SER A 4 36.00 2.53 9.30
C SER A 4 35.64 1.64 8.10
N ALA A 5 36.16 1.98 6.91
CA ALA A 5 35.93 1.26 5.65
C ALA A 5 36.21 -0.26 5.76
N ARG A 6 37.09 -0.69 6.68
CA ARG A 6 37.35 -2.11 6.95
C ARG A 6 36.17 -2.86 7.58
N ARG A 7 35.34 -2.20 8.41
CA ARG A 7 34.14 -2.84 9.00
C ARG A 7 33.01 -3.02 7.98
N ILE A 8 32.87 -2.08 7.04
CA ILE A 8 31.91 -2.19 5.94
C ILE A 8 32.28 -3.33 4.98
N HIS A 9 33.57 -3.50 4.68
CA HIS A 9 34.04 -4.60 3.83
C HIS A 9 33.87 -5.98 4.49
N LEU A 10 33.99 -6.07 5.80
CA LEU A 10 33.77 -7.33 6.52
C LEU A 10 32.28 -7.73 6.57
N LEU A 11 31.37 -6.75 6.73
CA LEU A 11 29.92 -7.00 6.65
C LEU A 11 29.50 -7.41 5.24
N CYS A 12 30.00 -6.75 4.19
CA CYS A 12 29.75 -7.13 2.80
C CYS A 12 30.37 -8.50 2.46
N ALA A 13 31.56 -8.81 2.99
CA ALA A 13 32.19 -10.11 2.81
C ALA A 13 31.43 -11.24 3.51
N LEU A 14 30.89 -10.99 4.69
CA LEU A 14 30.06 -11.94 5.42
C LEU A 14 28.73 -12.21 4.71
N CYS A 15 28.07 -11.15 4.18
CA CYS A 15 26.87 -11.29 3.35
C CYS A 15 27.13 -12.01 2.03
N LEU A 16 28.32 -11.79 1.41
CA LEU A 16 28.72 -12.47 0.18
C LEU A 16 29.14 -13.94 0.42
N LEU A 17 29.78 -14.23 1.52
CA LEU A 17 30.13 -15.62 1.92
C LEU A 17 28.89 -16.46 2.24
N LEU A 18 27.84 -15.86 2.78
CA LEU A 18 26.56 -16.51 3.09
C LEU A 18 25.68 -16.72 1.85
N SER A 19 25.94 -16.02 0.73
CA SER A 19 25.20 -16.14 -0.53
C SER A 19 25.85 -17.11 -1.53
N GLN A 20 27.04 -17.66 -1.26
CA GLN A 20 27.75 -18.57 -2.15
C GLN A 20 27.39 -20.04 -1.88
N PRO A 21 26.91 -20.83 -2.86
CA PRO A 21 26.55 -22.23 -2.67
C PRO A 21 27.73 -23.20 -2.47
N GLN A 22 28.96 -22.71 -2.41
CA GLN A 22 30.18 -23.52 -2.46
C GLN A 22 30.66 -24.09 -1.10
N PHE A 23 29.99 -23.80 0.02
CA PHE A 23 30.42 -24.24 1.35
C PHE A 23 29.54 -25.32 2.00
N LEU A 24 28.80 -26.09 1.19
CA LEU A 24 28.14 -27.30 1.68
C LEU A 24 29.07 -28.50 1.46
N PRO A 25 29.27 -29.39 2.44
CA PRO A 25 30.02 -30.64 2.23
C PRO A 25 29.32 -31.47 1.15
N ALA A 26 30.10 -32.05 0.25
CA ALA A 26 29.63 -32.89 -0.83
C ALA A 26 28.78 -34.06 -0.28
N GLY A 27 27.48 -34.06 -0.58
CA GLY A 27 26.56 -35.12 -0.16
C GLY A 27 25.30 -34.66 0.59
N ALA A 28 25.15 -33.39 0.97
CA ALA A 28 23.92 -32.88 1.55
C ALA A 28 23.13 -32.11 0.47
N GLU A 29 22.02 -32.64 -0.02
CA GLU A 29 21.04 -31.86 -0.75
C GLU A 29 20.55 -30.70 0.12
N PRO A 30 20.48 -29.46 -0.41
CA PRO A 30 19.90 -28.36 0.35
C PRO A 30 18.45 -28.69 0.65
N ALA A 31 18.10 -28.83 1.92
CA ALA A 31 16.72 -28.98 2.34
C ALA A 31 15.89 -27.85 1.71
N LYS A 32 14.89 -28.19 0.89
CA LYS A 32 13.91 -27.21 0.39
C LYS A 32 13.36 -26.47 1.60
N PRO A 33 13.33 -25.13 1.59
CA PRO A 33 12.73 -24.38 2.69
C PRO A 33 11.31 -24.86 2.87
N SER A 34 10.99 -25.38 4.06
CA SER A 34 9.62 -25.73 4.38
C SER A 34 8.79 -24.45 4.32
N SER A 35 7.57 -24.52 3.79
CA SER A 35 6.63 -23.39 3.73
C SER A 35 6.24 -22.82 5.11
N SER A 36 6.83 -23.35 6.18
CA SER A 36 6.64 -23.02 7.59
C SER A 36 7.89 -22.44 8.26
N ASP A 37 8.93 -22.02 7.49
CA ASP A 37 10.09 -21.35 8.10
C ASP A 37 9.66 -19.95 8.61
N PRO A 38 9.55 -19.73 9.93
CA PRO A 38 9.04 -18.48 10.49
C PRO A 38 10.01 -17.31 10.37
N TYR A 39 11.22 -17.53 9.82
CA TYR A 39 12.27 -16.52 9.78
C TYR A 39 12.45 -15.95 8.39
N PRO A 40 12.10 -14.67 8.13
CA PRO A 40 12.27 -14.06 6.81
C PRO A 40 13.73 -13.99 6.34
N LEU A 41 14.68 -14.16 7.22
CA LEU A 41 16.11 -14.16 6.88
C LEU A 41 16.74 -15.57 6.98
N GLY A 42 16.09 -16.54 7.60
CA GLY A 42 16.68 -17.88 7.85
C GLY A 42 18.03 -17.82 8.59
N LEU A 43 18.42 -16.62 9.02
CA LEU A 43 19.78 -16.29 9.44
C LEU A 43 20.02 -16.72 10.88
N SER A 44 19.10 -16.41 11.79
CA SER A 44 19.34 -16.59 13.22
C SER A 44 19.41 -18.07 13.62
N LEU A 45 18.52 -18.93 13.12
CA LEU A 45 18.57 -20.37 13.42
C LEU A 45 19.69 -21.10 12.66
N ARG A 46 19.92 -20.75 11.38
CA ARG A 46 21.04 -21.37 10.62
C ARG A 46 22.41 -20.90 11.10
N LEU A 47 22.52 -19.70 11.68
CA LEU A 47 23.73 -19.23 12.30
C LEU A 47 24.00 -19.98 13.62
N LEU A 48 22.96 -20.32 14.37
CA LEU A 48 23.06 -21.08 15.63
C LEU A 48 23.29 -22.59 15.42
N GLU A 49 22.86 -23.14 14.28
CA GLU A 49 23.12 -24.55 13.89
C GLU A 49 24.54 -24.77 13.34
N ARG A 50 25.33 -23.73 13.07
CA ARG A 50 26.64 -23.79 12.40
C ARG A 50 27.81 -23.36 13.26
N ASP A 51 27.86 -23.63 14.53
CA ASP A 51 29.03 -23.30 15.41
C ASP A 51 29.63 -21.89 15.16
N LEU A 52 28.80 -20.88 14.83
CA LEU A 52 29.28 -19.51 14.81
C LEU A 52 29.59 -19.05 16.20
N THR A 53 30.74 -18.42 16.35
CA THR A 53 31.18 -17.91 17.64
C THR A 53 30.21 -16.80 18.10
N SER A 54 30.04 -16.69 19.43
CA SER A 54 29.26 -15.60 20.04
C SER A 54 29.74 -14.20 19.61
N GLN A 55 30.98 -14.09 19.09
CA GLN A 55 31.53 -12.85 18.53
C GLN A 55 30.94 -12.50 17.15
N ASP A 56 30.70 -13.47 16.26
CA ASP A 56 30.12 -13.22 14.93
C ASP A 56 28.66 -12.75 15.07
N TYR A 57 27.96 -13.31 16.04
CA TYR A 57 26.57 -12.93 16.33
C TYR A 57 26.48 -11.54 16.98
N ALA A 58 27.40 -11.19 17.85
CA ALA A 58 27.48 -9.88 18.49
C ALA A 58 27.70 -8.75 17.47
N ILE A 59 28.47 -9.00 16.40
CA ILE A 59 28.72 -8.01 15.33
C ILE A 59 27.46 -7.70 14.52
N VAL A 60 26.64 -8.70 14.23
CA VAL A 60 25.36 -8.50 13.50
C VAL A 60 24.38 -7.72 14.37
N LEU A 61 24.26 -8.05 15.65
CA LEU A 61 23.34 -7.41 16.59
C LEU A 61 23.80 -6.03 17.07
N GLU A 62 25.10 -5.73 17.03
CA GLU A 62 25.63 -4.38 17.34
C GLU A 62 25.17 -3.32 16.30
N THR A 63 24.73 -3.73 15.12
CA THR A 63 24.22 -2.83 14.08
C THR A 63 22.70 -2.60 14.16
N MET A 64 21.97 -3.42 14.91
CA MET A 64 20.52 -3.29 15.08
C MET A 64 20.18 -2.27 16.17
N ILE A 65 19.08 -1.55 15.98
CA ILE A 65 18.54 -0.70 17.04
C ILE A 65 17.80 -1.55 18.09
N PRO A 66 17.69 -1.12 19.36
CA PRO A 66 17.05 -1.90 20.42
C PRO A 66 15.62 -2.34 20.12
N THR A 67 14.84 -1.50 19.45
CA THR A 67 13.47 -1.81 19.00
C THR A 67 13.41 -2.98 18.03
N ASP A 68 14.40 -3.13 17.16
CA ASP A 68 14.49 -4.24 16.21
C ASP A 68 14.84 -5.54 16.94
N LEU A 69 15.71 -5.46 17.95
CA LEU A 69 16.06 -6.59 18.81
C LEU A 69 14.85 -7.05 19.63
N GLU A 70 14.05 -6.15 20.14
CA GLU A 70 12.84 -6.47 20.89
C GLU A 70 11.77 -7.12 20.00
N ALA A 71 11.59 -6.63 18.78
CA ALA A 71 10.69 -7.22 17.79
C ALA A 71 11.16 -8.62 17.38
N GLU A 72 12.47 -8.82 17.18
CA GLU A 72 13.07 -10.11 16.88
C GLU A 72 12.93 -11.08 18.06
N TRP A 73 13.13 -10.63 19.28
CA TRP A 73 12.89 -11.43 20.48
C TRP A 73 11.46 -11.90 20.60
N LYS A 74 10.47 -11.01 20.46
CA LYS A 74 9.04 -11.37 20.48
C LYS A 74 8.73 -12.42 19.41
N ARG A 75 9.31 -12.29 18.24
CA ARG A 75 9.16 -13.25 17.14
C ARG A 75 9.79 -14.61 17.44
N VAL A 76 11.00 -14.64 17.94
CA VAL A 76 11.71 -15.88 18.34
C VAL A 76 10.98 -16.55 19.50
N ALA A 77 10.48 -15.78 20.47
CA ALA A 77 9.73 -16.28 21.61
C ALA A 77 8.37 -16.89 21.23
N THR A 78 7.75 -16.43 20.16
CA THR A 78 6.39 -16.89 19.77
C THR A 78 6.39 -18.04 18.77
N ALA A 79 7.40 -18.19 17.92
CA ALA A 79 7.37 -19.13 16.79
C ALA A 79 7.71 -20.59 17.15
N ASP A 80 8.76 -20.82 17.93
CA ASP A 80 9.19 -22.16 18.39
C ASP A 80 10.07 -22.03 19.64
N ASN A 81 9.54 -21.36 20.67
CA ASN A 81 10.26 -21.20 21.91
C ASN A 81 10.30 -22.53 22.70
N HIS A 82 11.14 -22.56 23.74
CA HIS A 82 11.31 -23.75 24.56
C HIS A 82 10.02 -24.17 25.28
N GLU A 83 9.09 -23.28 25.57
CA GLU A 83 7.80 -23.56 26.21
C GLU A 83 6.79 -24.14 25.21
N ALA A 84 6.67 -23.56 24.00
CA ALA A 84 5.87 -24.12 22.91
C ALA A 84 6.38 -25.51 22.48
N PHE A 85 7.69 -25.71 22.53
CA PHE A 85 8.29 -27.02 22.30
C PHE A 85 7.86 -28.03 23.39
N LEU A 86 7.92 -27.66 24.69
CA LEU A 86 7.45 -28.49 25.78
C LEU A 86 5.98 -28.86 25.64
N ALA A 87 5.13 -27.88 25.32
CA ALA A 87 3.69 -28.09 25.14
C ALA A 87 3.37 -29.10 24.01
N ARG A 88 4.05 -28.99 22.87
CA ARG A 88 3.89 -29.92 21.73
C ARG A 88 4.32 -31.36 22.04
N HIS A 89 5.29 -31.54 22.93
CA HIS A 89 5.81 -32.86 23.29
C HIS A 89 5.29 -33.37 24.64
N GLY A 90 4.19 -32.80 25.16
CA GLY A 90 3.48 -33.31 26.33
C GLY A 90 4.10 -32.96 27.67
N GLY A 91 4.86 -31.85 27.72
CA GLY A 91 5.39 -31.27 28.93
C GLY A 91 6.86 -31.64 29.24
N LYS A 92 7.44 -30.89 30.20
CA LYS A 92 8.87 -30.99 30.55
C LYS A 92 9.30 -32.41 30.97
N GLU A 93 8.47 -33.11 31.71
CA GLU A 93 8.81 -34.47 32.19
C GLU A 93 9.01 -35.46 31.03
N LYS A 94 8.15 -35.42 30.01
CA LYS A 94 8.26 -36.27 28.84
C LYS A 94 9.46 -35.89 27.97
N VAL A 95 9.70 -34.60 27.79
CA VAL A 95 10.84 -34.08 27.01
C VAL A 95 12.18 -34.47 27.69
N VAL A 96 12.28 -34.35 29.00
CA VAL A 96 13.52 -34.70 29.73
C VAL A 96 13.78 -36.22 29.76
N ALA A 97 12.73 -37.05 29.68
CA ALA A 97 12.84 -38.51 29.59
C ALA A 97 13.38 -39.02 28.26
N ASP A 98 13.25 -38.24 27.17
CA ASP A 98 13.78 -38.58 25.86
C ASP A 98 15.07 -37.78 25.58
N PRO A 99 16.23 -38.44 25.40
CA PRO A 99 17.50 -37.76 25.19
C PRO A 99 17.54 -36.83 23.98
N GLY A 100 16.84 -37.19 22.89
CA GLY A 100 16.78 -36.39 21.68
C GLY A 100 15.92 -35.13 21.83
N LEU A 101 14.75 -35.26 22.45
CA LEU A 101 13.87 -34.13 22.75
C LEU A 101 14.49 -33.21 23.81
N LYS A 102 15.19 -33.79 24.83
CA LYS A 102 15.90 -33.03 25.84
C LYS A 102 17.00 -32.15 25.22
N ALA A 103 17.84 -32.71 24.36
CA ALA A 103 18.88 -31.96 23.66
C ALA A 103 18.31 -30.86 22.76
N ALA A 104 17.18 -31.10 22.09
CA ALA A 104 16.50 -30.12 21.28
C ALA A 104 15.86 -28.99 22.09
N TRP A 105 15.34 -29.29 23.29
CA TRP A 105 14.83 -28.32 24.24
C TRP A 105 15.94 -27.48 24.87
N GLU A 106 17.02 -28.09 25.31
CA GLU A 106 18.18 -27.40 25.88
C GLU A 106 18.82 -26.43 24.87
N ARG A 107 18.90 -26.80 23.60
CA ARG A 107 19.33 -25.86 22.54
C ARG A 107 18.42 -24.63 22.47
N ARG A 108 17.11 -24.79 22.54
CA ARG A 108 16.13 -23.67 22.50
C ARG A 108 16.27 -22.76 23.72
N VAL A 109 16.49 -23.33 24.92
CA VAL A 109 16.77 -22.55 26.14
C VAL A 109 18.04 -21.75 25.98
N LYS A 110 19.11 -22.37 25.50
CA LYS A 110 20.42 -21.70 25.30
C LYS A 110 20.31 -20.56 24.28
N ILE A 111 19.52 -20.72 23.22
CA ILE A 111 19.25 -19.68 22.24
C ILE A 111 18.52 -18.49 22.90
N ALA A 112 17.47 -18.76 23.67
CA ALA A 112 16.70 -17.74 24.36
C ALA A 112 17.57 -16.95 25.38
N ASP A 113 18.36 -17.65 26.18
CA ASP A 113 19.28 -17.02 27.16
C ASP A 113 20.34 -16.17 26.45
N GLY A 114 20.93 -16.67 25.37
CA GLY A 114 21.94 -15.95 24.61
C GLY A 114 21.37 -14.66 23.97
N PHE A 115 20.16 -14.70 23.52
CA PHE A 115 19.48 -13.53 22.94
C PHE A 115 19.16 -12.47 24.02
N LEU A 116 18.70 -12.89 25.20
CA LEU A 116 18.48 -12.00 26.34
C LEU A 116 19.76 -11.26 26.78
N GLU A 117 20.89 -11.96 26.83
CA GLU A 117 22.18 -11.36 27.15
C GLU A 117 22.62 -10.32 26.12
N LEU A 118 22.38 -10.60 24.83
CA LEU A 118 22.69 -9.67 23.75
C LEU A 118 21.83 -8.41 23.83
N MET A 119 20.55 -8.56 24.12
CA MET A 119 19.64 -7.44 24.35
C MET A 119 20.12 -6.57 25.52
N ARG A 120 20.43 -7.17 26.68
CA ARG A 120 20.98 -6.44 27.83
C ARG A 120 22.24 -5.65 27.46
N SER A 121 23.14 -6.27 26.71
CA SER A 121 24.36 -5.63 26.24
C SER A 121 24.08 -4.44 25.33
N ALA A 122 23.14 -4.58 24.40
CA ALA A 122 22.74 -3.51 23.46
C ALA A 122 22.10 -2.31 24.17
N TYR A 123 21.22 -2.56 25.15
CA TYR A 123 20.60 -1.51 25.97
C TYR A 123 21.66 -0.80 26.85
N LYS A 124 22.55 -1.56 27.50
CA LYS A 124 23.62 -1.01 28.31
C LYS A 124 24.60 -0.13 27.53
N LYS A 125 25.01 -0.54 26.33
CA LYS A 125 25.89 0.25 25.44
C LYS A 125 25.29 1.59 25.02
N ARG A 126 23.98 1.71 25.04
CA ARG A 126 23.23 2.93 24.67
C ARG A 126 22.82 3.77 25.88
N GLY A 127 23.14 3.33 27.10
CA GLY A 127 22.76 4.04 28.32
C GLY A 127 21.26 4.00 28.63
N ILE A 128 20.53 3.06 28.04
CA ILE A 128 19.10 2.87 28.23
C ILE A 128 18.88 1.70 29.19
N ALA A 129 17.98 1.85 30.18
CA ALA A 129 17.61 0.77 31.10
C ALA A 129 16.86 -0.33 30.35
N ALA A 130 17.31 -1.59 30.45
CA ALA A 130 16.61 -2.70 29.82
C ALA A 130 15.30 -2.99 30.60
N PRO A 131 14.16 -3.13 29.90
CA PRO A 131 12.85 -3.28 30.54
C PRO A 131 12.71 -4.59 31.35
N PHE A 132 13.62 -5.56 31.15
CA PHE A 132 13.65 -6.88 31.83
C PHE A 132 14.66 -7.01 32.95
N ASP A 133 15.38 -5.93 33.34
CA ASP A 133 16.38 -5.98 34.42
C ASP A 133 15.77 -6.02 35.85
N LYS A 134 14.45 -5.95 35.98
CA LYS A 134 13.75 -5.91 37.27
C LYS A 134 13.44 -7.29 37.88
N GLY A 135 13.93 -8.37 37.29
CA GLY A 135 13.75 -9.73 37.87
C GLY A 135 12.30 -10.27 37.80
N GLU A 136 11.42 -9.57 37.16
CA GLU A 136 10.06 -10.06 36.91
C GLU A 136 10.12 -11.15 35.85
N LYS A 137 9.54 -12.33 36.14
CA LYS A 137 9.23 -13.31 35.09
C LYS A 137 8.30 -12.64 34.11
N ILE A 138 8.77 -12.46 32.88
CA ILE A 138 7.89 -11.98 31.81
C ILE A 138 6.91 -13.11 31.54
N ASP A 139 5.70 -12.98 32.05
CA ASP A 139 4.59 -13.83 31.69
C ASP A 139 4.12 -13.42 30.29
N LEU A 140 4.69 -14.08 29.27
CA LEU A 140 4.44 -13.80 27.86
C LEU A 140 2.98 -14.09 27.46
N VAL A 141 2.24 -14.84 28.26
CA VAL A 141 0.79 -15.08 28.08
C VAL A 141 0.00 -13.87 28.62
N ALA A 142 0.45 -13.27 29.74
CA ALA A 142 -0.17 -12.08 30.30
C ALA A 142 0.12 -10.81 29.47
N ALA A 143 1.28 -10.73 28.82
CA ALA A 143 1.60 -9.59 27.93
C ALA A 143 0.76 -9.55 26.65
N GLY A 144 0.20 -10.69 26.23
CA GLY A 144 -0.80 -10.75 25.14
C GLY A 144 -2.24 -10.46 25.63
N ALA A 145 -2.51 -10.62 26.93
CA ALA A 145 -3.83 -10.43 27.54
C ALA A 145 -3.96 -9.12 28.35
N ALA A 146 -2.85 -8.47 28.67
CA ALA A 146 -2.86 -7.11 29.18
C ALA A 146 -3.03 -6.13 28.01
N GLY A 147 -4.15 -6.23 27.32
CA GLY A 147 -4.81 -5.09 26.74
C GLY A 147 -4.96 -4.09 27.87
N GLY A 148 -4.00 -3.15 27.96
CA GLY A 148 -4.01 -2.10 28.95
C GLY A 148 -5.41 -1.48 28.98
N ALA A 149 -5.85 -1.14 30.17
CA ALA A 149 -6.99 -0.25 30.34
C ALA A 149 -6.80 0.86 29.32
N ALA A 150 -7.69 0.90 28.33
CA ALA A 150 -7.68 1.90 27.31
C ALA A 150 -7.62 3.24 28.03
N ASN A 151 -6.51 3.94 27.87
CA ASN A 151 -6.51 5.35 28.05
C ASN A 151 -7.43 5.81 26.92
N GLU A 152 -8.73 5.95 27.22
CA GLU A 152 -9.73 6.50 26.31
C GLU A 152 -9.35 7.95 26.06
N GLN A 153 -8.37 8.14 25.21
CA GLN A 153 -8.25 9.42 24.54
C GLN A 153 -9.57 9.57 23.78
N PRO A 154 -10.22 10.74 23.90
CA PRO A 154 -11.47 10.98 23.20
C PRO A 154 -11.24 10.64 21.73
N ALA A 155 -12.15 9.83 21.16
CA ALA A 155 -12.01 9.35 19.79
C ALA A 155 -11.79 10.55 18.87
N VAL A 156 -10.60 10.64 18.28
CA VAL A 156 -10.26 11.74 17.37
C VAL A 156 -11.18 11.59 16.16
N VAL A 157 -12.00 12.60 15.92
CA VAL A 157 -12.90 12.62 14.76
C VAL A 157 -12.03 12.71 13.49
N MET A 158 -12.21 11.74 12.60
CA MET A 158 -11.48 11.67 11.34
C MET A 158 -12.44 11.49 10.17
N ARG A 159 -12.20 12.20 9.07
CA ARG A 159 -12.93 12.07 7.82
C ARG A 159 -12.04 12.37 6.62
N VAL A 160 -12.37 11.81 5.46
CA VAL A 160 -11.72 12.18 4.21
C VAL A 160 -12.20 13.57 3.76
N VAL A 161 -11.27 14.35 3.23
CA VAL A 161 -11.57 15.67 2.67
C VAL A 161 -11.91 15.56 1.18
N MET A 162 -13.00 16.21 0.77
CA MET A 162 -13.39 16.30 -0.64
C MET A 162 -12.48 17.29 -1.39
N PRO A 163 -12.20 17.04 -2.67
CA PRO A 163 -11.33 17.92 -3.47
C PRO A 163 -11.97 19.28 -3.79
N ALA A 164 -13.31 19.36 -3.79
CA ALA A 164 -14.07 20.57 -4.05
C ALA A 164 -15.49 20.45 -3.53
N ALA A 165 -16.22 21.55 -3.44
CA ALA A 165 -17.66 21.55 -3.18
C ALA A 165 -18.42 20.84 -4.31
N GLY A 166 -19.39 19.99 -3.98
CA GLY A 166 -20.15 19.18 -4.93
C GLY A 166 -19.45 17.92 -5.41
N ALA A 167 -18.19 17.71 -5.01
CA ALA A 167 -17.41 16.54 -5.41
C ALA A 167 -17.99 15.22 -4.88
N GLU A 168 -18.78 15.25 -3.82
CA GLU A 168 -19.45 14.08 -3.25
C GLU A 168 -20.41 13.39 -4.22
N ARG A 169 -20.93 14.14 -5.22
CA ARG A 169 -21.83 13.65 -6.27
C ARG A 169 -21.13 13.42 -7.61
N GLN A 170 -19.81 13.36 -7.60
CA GLN A 170 -18.96 13.24 -8.77
C GLN A 170 -17.96 12.10 -8.59
N TRP A 171 -17.12 11.84 -9.59
CA TRP A 171 -15.99 10.92 -9.49
C TRP A 171 -14.70 11.67 -9.84
N PRO A 172 -14.26 12.63 -9.00
CA PRO A 172 -13.31 13.69 -9.38
C PRO A 172 -11.85 13.29 -9.37
N ARG A 173 -11.50 12.12 -8.87
CA ARG A 173 -10.13 11.61 -8.68
C ARG A 173 -10.09 10.08 -8.65
N LEU A 174 -8.87 9.53 -8.55
CA LEU A 174 -8.64 8.11 -8.34
C LEU A 174 -9.48 7.59 -7.17
N ARG A 175 -10.27 6.53 -7.42
CA ARG A 175 -11.14 5.88 -6.44
C ARG A 175 -12.26 6.76 -5.88
N GLY A 176 -12.76 7.69 -6.69
CA GLY A 176 -13.99 8.43 -6.42
C GLY A 176 -13.86 9.65 -5.53
N PRO A 177 -14.98 10.18 -5.04
CA PRO A 177 -15.02 11.47 -4.36
C PRO A 177 -14.13 11.53 -3.13
N THR A 178 -14.07 10.45 -2.39
CA THR A 178 -13.26 10.31 -1.18
C THR A 178 -11.85 9.75 -1.45
N GLY A 179 -11.61 9.16 -2.63
CA GLY A 179 -10.41 8.36 -2.89
C GLY A 179 -10.39 7.00 -2.17
N GLN A 180 -11.50 6.63 -1.52
CA GLN A 180 -11.60 5.42 -0.70
C GLN A 180 -12.16 4.21 -1.46
N GLY A 181 -12.57 4.42 -2.72
CA GLY A 181 -13.20 3.36 -3.50
C GLY A 181 -14.65 3.11 -3.07
N THR A 182 -15.34 4.14 -2.64
CA THR A 182 -16.76 4.06 -2.26
C THR A 182 -17.59 4.94 -3.18
N ALA A 183 -18.63 4.37 -3.78
CA ALA A 183 -19.64 5.07 -4.55
C ALA A 183 -20.89 5.31 -3.68
N LEU A 184 -21.52 6.48 -3.85
CA LEU A 184 -22.75 6.81 -3.13
C LEU A 184 -23.98 6.08 -3.69
N GLU A 185 -23.92 5.65 -4.95
CA GLU A 185 -25.02 5.06 -5.70
C GLU A 185 -24.80 3.57 -5.94
N SER A 186 -25.87 2.79 -5.88
CA SER A 186 -25.84 1.32 -5.87
C SER A 186 -26.73 0.66 -6.92
N ASP A 187 -27.38 1.43 -7.79
CA ASP A 187 -28.41 0.97 -8.74
C ASP A 187 -27.87 0.56 -10.12
N PHE A 188 -26.56 0.27 -10.21
CA PHE A 188 -25.95 -0.29 -11.42
C PHE A 188 -26.42 -1.73 -11.68
N PRO A 189 -26.42 -2.20 -12.96
CA PRO A 189 -26.81 -3.58 -13.27
C PRO A 189 -25.83 -4.58 -12.66
N LEU A 190 -26.34 -5.70 -12.12
CA LEU A 190 -25.49 -6.76 -11.57
C LEU A 190 -24.85 -7.60 -12.67
N THR A 191 -25.52 -7.71 -13.83
CA THR A 191 -25.06 -8.52 -14.96
C THR A 191 -24.83 -7.67 -16.20
N TRP A 192 -23.78 -7.96 -16.93
CA TRP A 192 -23.45 -7.41 -18.24
C TRP A 192 -22.53 -8.35 -19.02
N SER A 193 -22.45 -8.10 -20.33
CA SER A 193 -21.50 -8.74 -21.23
C SER A 193 -20.95 -7.71 -22.21
N GLU A 194 -20.27 -8.13 -23.26
CA GLU A 194 -19.81 -7.23 -24.32
C GLU A 194 -20.96 -6.50 -25.03
N THR A 195 -22.18 -7.04 -24.97
CA THR A 195 -23.36 -6.52 -25.69
C THR A 195 -24.56 -6.23 -24.79
N GLU A 196 -24.64 -6.83 -23.62
CA GLU A 196 -25.74 -6.64 -22.67
C GLU A 196 -25.37 -5.57 -21.64
N ASN A 197 -26.30 -4.65 -21.37
CA ASN A 197 -26.14 -3.54 -20.42
C ASN A 197 -24.93 -2.62 -20.71
N VAL A 198 -24.41 -2.62 -21.94
CA VAL A 198 -23.45 -1.64 -22.44
C VAL A 198 -24.20 -0.47 -23.05
N ILE A 199 -24.09 0.70 -22.44
CA ILE A 199 -24.74 1.93 -22.95
C ILE A 199 -23.98 2.48 -24.15
N TRP A 200 -22.64 2.50 -24.06
CA TRP A 200 -21.74 2.89 -25.13
C TRP A 200 -20.34 2.29 -24.91
N LYS A 201 -19.63 2.11 -26.02
CA LYS A 201 -18.23 1.71 -26.08
C LYS A 201 -17.52 2.63 -27.06
N SER A 202 -16.45 3.30 -26.63
CA SER A 202 -15.73 4.31 -27.40
C SER A 202 -14.24 4.00 -27.42
N GLU A 203 -13.61 4.09 -28.57
CA GLU A 203 -12.17 3.91 -28.73
C GLU A 203 -11.38 4.96 -27.94
N ILE A 204 -10.25 4.55 -27.36
CA ILE A 204 -9.25 5.43 -26.76
C ILE A 204 -7.98 5.38 -27.59
N PRO A 205 -7.50 6.52 -28.12
CA PRO A 205 -6.22 6.54 -28.81
C PRO A 205 -5.07 6.24 -27.84
N GLY A 206 -4.11 5.41 -28.26
CA GLY A 206 -2.91 5.06 -27.48
C GLY A 206 -3.19 4.15 -26.29
N ARG A 207 -2.35 4.25 -25.26
CA ARG A 207 -2.36 3.39 -24.06
C ARG A 207 -2.39 4.20 -22.77
N GLY A 208 -2.98 3.62 -21.73
CA GLY A 208 -2.96 4.21 -20.40
C GLY A 208 -3.63 3.34 -19.35
N ASN A 209 -3.20 3.48 -18.09
CA ASN A 209 -3.77 2.80 -16.92
C ASN A 209 -4.46 3.78 -15.95
N GLY A 210 -4.48 5.08 -16.27
CA GLY A 210 -5.18 6.08 -15.47
C GLY A 210 -6.68 5.79 -15.45
N SER A 211 -7.29 5.85 -14.27
CA SER A 211 -8.73 5.63 -14.06
C SER A 211 -9.57 6.74 -14.66
N PRO A 212 -10.82 6.46 -15.08
CA PRO A 212 -11.76 7.51 -15.49
C PRO A 212 -12.06 8.47 -14.34
N VAL A 213 -12.10 9.76 -14.65
CA VAL A 213 -12.51 10.85 -13.76
C VAL A 213 -13.71 11.53 -14.34
N ILE A 214 -14.72 11.82 -13.52
CA ILE A 214 -16.01 12.32 -14.00
C ILE A 214 -16.43 13.54 -13.19
N TRP A 215 -16.88 14.57 -13.91
CA TRP A 215 -17.58 15.71 -13.37
C TRP A 215 -18.73 16.13 -14.31
N ASP A 216 -19.95 16.10 -13.80
CA ASP A 216 -21.18 16.32 -14.56
C ASP A 216 -21.25 15.45 -15.83
N GLN A 217 -21.23 16.08 -17.00
CA GLN A 217 -21.29 15.40 -18.29
C GLN A 217 -19.90 15.16 -18.93
N ARG A 218 -18.82 15.44 -18.21
CA ARG A 218 -17.45 15.26 -18.69
C ARG A 218 -16.81 14.05 -18.06
N LEU A 219 -16.17 13.22 -18.88
CA LEU A 219 -15.34 12.12 -18.46
C LEU A 219 -13.92 12.32 -18.99
N PHE A 220 -12.94 12.27 -18.11
CA PHE A 220 -11.54 12.52 -18.44
C PHE A 220 -10.70 11.26 -18.21
N VAL A 221 -9.77 11.01 -19.15
CA VAL A 221 -8.74 9.98 -19.03
C VAL A 221 -7.43 10.47 -19.62
N THR A 222 -6.31 9.99 -19.05
CA THR A 222 -4.98 10.19 -19.63
C THR A 222 -4.67 9.09 -20.65
N SER A 223 -3.96 9.38 -21.73
CA SER A 223 -3.47 8.40 -22.69
C SER A 223 -2.11 8.81 -23.25
N ALA A 224 -1.40 7.89 -23.90
CA ALA A 224 -0.11 8.15 -24.52
C ALA A 224 0.13 7.23 -25.71
N SER A 225 0.98 7.67 -26.66
CA SER A 225 1.54 6.80 -27.68
C SER A 225 2.42 5.71 -27.06
N ASP A 226 2.63 4.60 -27.75
CA ASP A 226 3.42 3.47 -27.26
C ASP A 226 4.87 3.86 -26.95
N ASP A 227 5.45 4.79 -27.70
CA ASP A 227 6.78 5.33 -27.50
C ASP A 227 6.85 6.50 -26.49
N GLY A 228 5.69 6.96 -25.99
CA GLY A 228 5.56 8.05 -25.02
C GLY A 228 5.89 9.43 -25.58
N GLN A 229 6.06 9.59 -26.91
CA GLN A 229 6.34 10.89 -27.54
C GLN A 229 5.14 11.82 -27.48
N GLU A 230 3.93 11.25 -27.54
CA GLU A 230 2.68 11.98 -27.38
C GLU A 230 1.96 11.48 -26.13
N ARG A 231 1.51 12.42 -25.30
CA ARG A 231 0.76 12.15 -24.06
C ARG A 231 -0.44 13.07 -24.04
N TRP A 232 -1.61 12.51 -23.78
CA TRP A 232 -2.87 13.24 -23.96
C TRP A 232 -3.73 13.19 -22.72
N LEU A 233 -4.42 14.30 -22.46
CA LEU A 233 -5.66 14.32 -21.69
C LEU A 233 -6.82 14.28 -22.70
N LEU A 234 -7.74 13.33 -22.50
CA LEU A 234 -8.91 13.13 -23.34
C LEU A 234 -10.15 13.48 -22.53
N CYS A 235 -11.11 14.15 -23.16
CA CYS A 235 -12.42 14.43 -22.59
C CYS A 235 -13.51 13.84 -23.47
N TYR A 236 -14.38 13.07 -22.83
CA TYR A 236 -15.53 12.45 -23.46
C TYR A 236 -16.84 13.00 -22.88
N ASP A 237 -17.88 13.02 -23.69
CA ASP A 237 -19.25 13.18 -23.19
C ASP A 237 -19.66 11.92 -22.42
N ARG A 238 -19.94 12.06 -21.13
CA ARG A 238 -20.28 10.92 -20.26
C ARG A 238 -21.52 10.16 -20.69
N ARG A 239 -22.50 10.86 -21.29
CA ARG A 239 -23.78 10.28 -21.68
C ARG A 239 -23.69 9.44 -22.96
N THR A 240 -22.90 9.91 -23.91
CA THR A 240 -22.84 9.33 -25.28
C THR A 240 -21.53 8.58 -25.57
N GLY A 241 -20.47 8.81 -24.80
CA GLY A 241 -19.15 8.30 -25.09
C GLY A 241 -18.42 9.07 -26.20
N ALA A 242 -18.99 10.15 -26.77
CA ALA A 242 -18.33 10.90 -27.81
C ALA A 242 -17.08 11.62 -27.31
N LEU A 243 -15.96 11.51 -28.05
CA LEU A 243 -14.76 12.28 -27.78
C LEU A 243 -15.05 13.77 -28.09
N LEU A 244 -14.92 14.61 -27.08
CA LEU A 244 -15.17 16.05 -27.20
C LEU A 244 -13.90 16.81 -27.57
N TRP A 245 -12.77 16.43 -26.95
CA TRP A 245 -11.47 16.98 -27.27
C TRP A 245 -10.34 16.05 -26.79
N GLN A 246 -9.18 16.21 -27.41
CA GLN A 246 -7.91 15.60 -27.07
C GLN A 246 -6.85 16.71 -27.02
N GLN A 247 -6.14 16.81 -25.90
CA GLN A 247 -5.11 17.82 -25.71
C GLN A 247 -3.78 17.15 -25.34
N SER A 248 -2.72 17.57 -26.04
CA SER A 248 -1.37 17.06 -25.79
C SER A 248 -0.75 17.76 -24.59
N ALA A 249 -0.10 16.99 -23.74
CA ALA A 249 0.88 17.51 -22.77
C ALA A 249 2.15 17.99 -23.52
N PRO A 250 2.90 18.93 -22.96
CA PRO A 250 4.22 19.29 -23.48
C PRO A 250 5.13 18.07 -23.63
N LYS A 251 5.97 18.05 -24.67
CA LYS A 251 6.89 16.94 -24.91
C LYS A 251 7.93 16.82 -23.79
N ALA A 252 8.14 15.60 -23.31
CA ALA A 252 9.21 15.32 -22.38
C ALA A 252 10.59 15.45 -23.05
N ALA A 253 11.57 16.01 -22.33
CA ALA A 253 12.95 16.10 -22.80
C ALA A 253 13.59 14.69 -22.98
N ALA A 254 13.18 13.73 -22.17
CA ALA A 254 13.58 12.33 -22.26
C ALA A 254 12.44 11.44 -21.78
N GLN A 255 12.37 10.20 -22.32
CA GLN A 255 11.37 9.24 -21.90
C GLN A 255 11.81 8.50 -20.63
N GLU A 256 10.86 8.21 -19.73
CA GLU A 256 11.08 7.38 -18.57
C GLU A 256 11.23 5.91 -18.95
N LYS A 257 12.00 5.17 -18.17
CA LYS A 257 11.97 3.71 -18.22
C LYS A 257 10.65 3.21 -17.60
N LEU A 258 9.95 2.34 -18.31
CA LEU A 258 8.70 1.75 -17.84
C LEU A 258 8.88 0.28 -17.48
N TYR A 259 8.15 -0.17 -16.46
CA TYR A 259 7.85 -1.57 -16.26
C TYR A 259 6.86 -2.04 -17.34
N TRP A 260 6.95 -3.27 -17.79
CA TRP A 260 6.17 -3.77 -18.92
C TRP A 260 4.64 -3.64 -18.81
N LYS A 261 4.09 -3.59 -17.58
CA LYS A 261 2.68 -3.31 -17.31
C LYS A 261 2.35 -1.82 -17.26
N ASN A 262 3.34 -0.96 -17.08
CA ASN A 262 3.13 0.47 -16.93
C ASN A 262 3.02 1.17 -18.29
N THR A 263 2.51 2.38 -18.28
CA THR A 263 2.39 3.24 -19.46
C THR A 263 2.81 4.67 -19.13
N TYR A 264 3.04 5.51 -20.13
CA TYR A 264 3.31 6.94 -19.95
C TYR A 264 2.08 7.75 -19.49
N ALA A 265 0.92 7.08 -19.32
CA ALA A 265 -0.35 7.62 -18.87
C ALA A 265 -1.02 6.73 -17.80
N SER A 266 -0.24 6.28 -16.81
CA SER A 266 -0.76 5.43 -15.74
C SER A 266 -1.35 6.21 -14.56
N THR A 267 -1.04 7.50 -14.46
CA THR A 267 -1.59 8.36 -13.40
C THR A 267 -3.02 8.79 -13.73
N THR A 268 -3.85 8.86 -12.72
CA THR A 268 -5.23 9.33 -12.83
C THR A 268 -5.28 10.84 -12.69
N PRO A 269 -5.99 11.58 -13.55
CA PRO A 269 -6.15 13.01 -13.39
C PRO A 269 -7.04 13.35 -12.19
N VAL A 270 -7.07 14.61 -11.78
CA VAL A 270 -7.95 15.12 -10.73
C VAL A 270 -8.66 16.38 -11.18
N THR A 271 -9.90 16.60 -10.73
CA THR A 271 -10.69 17.79 -11.08
C THR A 271 -11.42 18.40 -9.89
N ASP A 272 -11.62 19.71 -9.93
CA ASP A 272 -12.45 20.50 -8.99
C ASP A 272 -13.75 21.01 -9.63
N GLY A 273 -14.08 20.55 -10.84
CA GLY A 273 -15.26 21.00 -11.60
C GLY A 273 -15.03 22.23 -12.48
N GLN A 274 -13.86 22.86 -12.39
CA GLN A 274 -13.46 24.00 -13.23
C GLN A 274 -12.24 23.67 -14.08
N ARG A 275 -11.33 22.87 -13.54
CA ARG A 275 -10.07 22.48 -14.17
C ARG A 275 -9.80 21.00 -13.99
N VAL A 276 -8.96 20.46 -14.87
CA VAL A 276 -8.46 19.09 -14.79
C VAL A 276 -6.94 19.15 -14.77
N ILE A 277 -6.34 18.52 -13.76
CA ILE A 277 -4.89 18.46 -13.58
C ILE A 277 -4.44 17.02 -13.77
N ALA A 278 -3.48 16.81 -14.66
CA ALA A 278 -2.92 15.51 -14.97
C ALA A 278 -1.38 15.53 -14.83
N PHE A 279 -0.81 14.43 -14.35
CA PHE A 279 0.62 14.21 -14.33
C PHE A 279 1.01 13.24 -15.44
N PHE A 280 2.03 13.58 -16.20
CA PHE A 280 2.51 12.81 -17.33
C PHE A 280 4.01 12.48 -17.24
N GLY A 281 4.46 12.03 -16.06
CA GLY A 281 5.87 11.68 -15.85
C GLY A 281 6.80 12.82 -16.22
N ASN A 282 7.80 12.56 -17.08
CA ASN A 282 8.77 13.57 -17.51
C ASN A 282 8.17 14.72 -18.36
N SER A 283 6.88 14.64 -18.75
CA SER A 283 6.14 15.79 -19.31
C SER A 283 5.56 16.70 -18.22
N GLY A 284 5.70 16.37 -16.95
CA GLY A 284 5.30 17.21 -15.82
C GLY A 284 3.81 17.20 -15.50
N LEU A 285 3.38 18.20 -14.71
CA LEU A 285 1.99 18.48 -14.36
C LEU A 285 1.39 19.47 -15.35
N VAL A 286 0.21 19.15 -15.87
CA VAL A 286 -0.52 20.00 -16.84
C VAL A 286 -1.93 20.23 -16.35
N CYS A 287 -2.39 21.46 -16.45
CA CYS A 287 -3.75 21.85 -16.11
C CYS A 287 -4.49 22.35 -17.35
N PHE A 288 -5.69 21.86 -17.54
CA PHE A 288 -6.61 22.29 -18.58
C PHE A 288 -7.94 22.75 -17.97
N ASP A 289 -8.63 23.67 -18.64
CA ASP A 289 -10.04 23.90 -18.35
C ASP A 289 -10.94 22.85 -19.03
N PHE A 290 -12.23 22.89 -18.77
CA PHE A 290 -13.20 21.91 -19.33
C PHE A 290 -13.43 22.06 -20.84
N THR A 291 -12.94 23.13 -21.47
CA THR A 291 -12.95 23.31 -22.93
C THR A 291 -11.72 22.70 -23.61
N GLY A 292 -10.73 22.26 -22.81
CA GLY A 292 -9.45 21.72 -23.28
C GLY A 292 -8.37 22.78 -23.45
N LYS A 293 -8.59 24.03 -23.03
CA LYS A 293 -7.57 25.05 -23.06
C LYS A 293 -6.55 24.80 -21.92
N GLN A 294 -5.27 24.71 -22.28
CA GLN A 294 -4.21 24.63 -21.26
C GLN A 294 -4.13 25.93 -20.48
N LEU A 295 -4.24 25.84 -19.14
CA LEU A 295 -4.15 26.96 -18.22
C LEU A 295 -2.73 27.18 -17.75
N TRP A 296 -2.03 26.09 -17.37
CA TRP A 296 -0.64 26.13 -16.94
C TRP A 296 0.04 24.76 -17.12
N HIS A 297 1.36 24.76 -17.09
CA HIS A 297 2.22 23.59 -17.11
C HIS A 297 3.38 23.79 -16.13
N GLN A 298 3.72 22.74 -15.39
CA GLN A 298 4.92 22.68 -14.55
C GLN A 298 5.82 21.55 -15.04
N ASP A 299 6.98 21.93 -15.56
CA ASP A 299 8.06 21.00 -15.81
C ASP A 299 8.70 20.62 -14.47
N LEU A 300 8.64 19.35 -14.12
CA LEU A 300 9.18 18.80 -12.88
C LEU A 300 10.54 18.12 -13.09
N GLY A 301 11.10 18.22 -14.30
CA GLY A 301 12.33 17.58 -14.71
C GLY A 301 12.16 16.10 -15.06
N THR A 302 13.27 15.38 -15.07
CA THR A 302 13.30 13.95 -15.40
C THR A 302 13.33 13.10 -14.15
N PHE A 303 12.55 12.03 -14.15
CA PHE A 303 12.48 11.08 -13.06
C PHE A 303 13.18 9.76 -13.42
N PRO A 304 14.31 9.43 -12.79
CA PRO A 304 15.00 8.15 -13.00
C PRO A 304 14.24 7.01 -12.29
N THR A 305 13.02 6.73 -12.74
CA THR A 305 12.18 5.71 -12.13
C THR A 305 12.57 4.31 -12.60
N MET A 306 12.40 3.31 -11.72
CA MET A 306 12.61 1.91 -12.08
C MET A 306 11.42 1.35 -12.88
N HIS A 307 10.20 1.81 -12.60
CA HIS A 307 8.95 1.25 -13.15
C HIS A 307 8.06 2.28 -13.86
N GLY A 308 8.46 3.55 -13.92
CA GLY A 308 7.66 4.64 -14.46
C GLY A 308 6.75 5.31 -13.41
N PRO A 309 5.97 6.34 -13.83
CA PRO A 309 5.08 7.09 -12.93
C PRO A 309 3.88 6.25 -12.47
N GLY A 310 3.33 6.56 -11.29
CA GLY A 310 2.17 5.87 -10.73
C GLY A 310 1.34 6.70 -9.75
N ALA A 311 1.99 7.54 -8.93
CA ALA A 311 1.28 8.41 -8.01
C ALA A 311 0.47 9.48 -8.77
N SER A 312 -0.79 9.67 -8.41
CA SER A 312 -1.69 10.64 -9.02
C SER A 312 -1.69 11.96 -8.25
N PRO A 313 -1.93 13.10 -8.90
CA PRO A 313 -2.08 14.38 -8.22
C PRO A 313 -3.34 14.39 -7.32
N VAL A 314 -3.29 15.17 -6.25
CA VAL A 314 -4.38 15.32 -5.26
C VAL A 314 -4.71 16.78 -5.06
N LEU A 315 -5.99 17.13 -5.11
CA LEU A 315 -6.50 18.48 -4.84
C LEU A 315 -6.99 18.62 -3.40
N HIS A 316 -6.65 19.74 -2.77
CA HIS A 316 -7.20 20.17 -1.49
C HIS A 316 -7.18 21.69 -1.37
N LYS A 317 -8.35 22.30 -1.13
CA LYS A 317 -8.49 23.76 -1.11
C LYS A 317 -7.93 24.39 -2.40
N GLU A 318 -6.97 25.30 -2.26
CA GLU A 318 -6.32 25.98 -3.39
C GLU A 318 -5.04 25.26 -3.88
N LEU A 319 -4.73 24.09 -3.33
CA LEU A 319 -3.49 23.37 -3.60
C LEU A 319 -3.71 22.10 -4.43
N VAL A 320 -2.74 21.79 -5.28
CA VAL A 320 -2.54 20.46 -5.87
C VAL A 320 -1.22 19.89 -5.35
N PHE A 321 -1.29 18.69 -4.79
CA PHE A 321 -0.14 17.95 -4.27
C PHE A 321 0.36 16.94 -5.28
N PHE A 322 1.67 16.79 -5.31
CA PHE A 322 2.35 15.81 -6.14
C PHE A 322 3.46 15.11 -5.35
N VAL A 323 3.51 13.79 -5.45
CA VAL A 323 4.54 12.93 -4.86
C VAL A 323 5.15 12.07 -5.95
N GLN A 324 6.48 12.07 -6.05
CA GLN A 324 7.24 11.15 -6.87
C GLN A 324 8.46 10.67 -6.07
N ASP A 325 8.29 9.55 -5.38
CA ASP A 325 9.37 8.90 -4.64
C ASP A 325 10.26 8.10 -5.59
N GLN A 326 11.57 8.11 -5.36
CA GLN A 326 12.56 7.53 -6.25
C GLN A 326 13.68 6.81 -5.50
N THR A 327 14.21 5.73 -6.09
CA THR A 327 15.40 5.01 -5.58
C THR A 327 16.71 5.69 -5.95
N GLN A 328 16.71 6.50 -6.99
CA GLN A 328 17.88 7.24 -7.47
C GLN A 328 17.47 8.69 -7.77
N GLY A 329 18.32 9.62 -7.38
CA GLY A 329 18.01 11.05 -7.50
C GLY A 329 17.10 11.55 -6.37
N ALA A 330 16.66 12.80 -6.49
CA ALA A 330 15.81 13.44 -5.49
C ALA A 330 14.34 13.06 -5.72
N SER A 331 13.66 12.58 -4.67
CA SER A 331 12.21 12.48 -4.66
C SER A 331 11.58 13.86 -4.65
N VAL A 332 10.44 14.02 -5.33
CA VAL A 332 9.68 15.27 -5.36
C VAL A 332 8.43 15.12 -4.53
N PHE A 333 8.29 15.96 -3.52
CA PHE A 333 7.07 16.16 -2.75
C PHE A 333 6.78 17.65 -2.72
N ALA A 334 5.71 18.06 -3.37
CA ALA A 334 5.45 19.47 -3.62
C ALA A 334 3.96 19.80 -3.63
N ALA A 335 3.65 21.05 -3.30
CA ALA A 335 2.35 21.67 -3.52
C ALA A 335 2.48 22.84 -4.51
N PHE A 336 1.46 22.93 -5.35
CA PHE A 336 1.31 24.01 -6.32
C PHE A 336 -0.05 24.66 -6.13
N ASP A 337 -0.14 25.96 -6.41
CA ASP A 337 -1.42 26.65 -6.53
C ASP A 337 -2.20 26.06 -7.73
N LYS A 338 -3.40 25.55 -7.48
CA LYS A 338 -4.18 24.84 -8.50
C LYS A 338 -4.61 25.72 -9.68
N THR A 339 -4.66 27.05 -9.46
CA THR A 339 -5.13 28.03 -10.44
C THR A 339 -4.03 28.49 -11.38
N THR A 340 -2.86 28.79 -10.80
CA THR A 340 -1.72 29.37 -11.52
C THR A 340 -0.61 28.37 -11.84
N GLY A 341 -0.59 27.23 -11.15
CA GLY A 341 0.50 26.27 -11.18
C GLY A 341 1.74 26.72 -10.41
N ALA A 342 1.73 27.89 -9.76
CA ALA A 342 2.87 28.37 -8.99
C ALA A 342 3.23 27.39 -7.86
N LYS A 343 4.51 27.05 -7.75
CA LYS A 343 4.99 26.19 -6.67
C LYS A 343 4.91 26.93 -5.34
N ILE A 344 4.19 26.35 -4.37
CA ILE A 344 3.99 26.89 -3.02
C ILE A 344 5.09 26.39 -2.10
N TRP A 345 5.30 25.07 -2.07
CA TRP A 345 6.41 24.45 -1.34
C TRP A 345 6.90 23.19 -2.05
N GLN A 346 8.12 22.79 -1.73
CA GLN A 346 8.72 21.53 -2.17
C GLN A 346 9.70 21.04 -1.12
N HIS A 347 9.59 19.77 -0.74
CA HIS A 347 10.47 19.11 0.21
C HIS A 347 11.13 17.89 -0.40
N ALA A 348 12.33 17.56 0.05
CA ALA A 348 12.95 16.27 -0.20
C ALA A 348 12.31 15.23 0.73
N ARG A 349 12.05 14.03 0.19
CA ARG A 349 11.61 12.89 0.99
C ARG A 349 12.71 11.83 1.01
N PRO A 350 13.16 11.36 2.19
CA PRO A 350 14.11 10.26 2.30
C PRO A 350 13.35 8.93 2.16
N GLN A 351 12.76 8.69 0.99
CA GLN A 351 11.96 7.49 0.69
C GLN A 351 12.54 6.76 -0.51
N ASP A 352 12.51 5.44 -0.48
CA ASP A 352 12.69 4.60 -1.66
C ASP A 352 11.48 4.76 -2.60
N ALA A 353 11.59 4.29 -3.85
CA ALA A 353 10.52 4.42 -4.83
C ALA A 353 9.20 3.82 -4.33
N CYS A 354 8.18 4.66 -4.31
CA CYS A 354 6.79 4.34 -4.03
C CYS A 354 5.89 4.95 -5.09
N TRP A 355 4.71 4.37 -5.26
CA TRP A 355 3.74 4.80 -6.28
C TRP A 355 2.38 5.15 -5.69
N THR A 356 2.34 5.35 -4.38
CA THR A 356 1.10 5.65 -3.66
C THR A 356 0.61 7.07 -3.94
N THR A 357 -0.69 7.21 -4.11
CA THR A 357 -1.36 8.51 -4.18
C THR A 357 -1.68 8.97 -2.75
N PRO A 358 -1.33 10.22 -2.35
CA PRO A 358 -1.63 10.75 -1.03
C PRO A 358 -3.12 10.78 -0.70
N THR A 359 -3.44 10.74 0.59
CA THR A 359 -4.81 10.89 1.10
C THR A 359 -4.88 12.13 1.99
N VAL A 360 -5.87 13.01 1.78
CA VAL A 360 -6.10 14.17 2.65
C VAL A 360 -7.18 13.81 3.65
N LEU A 361 -6.85 13.92 4.93
CA LEU A 361 -7.72 13.64 6.06
C LEU A 361 -7.95 14.91 6.89
N HIS A 362 -9.16 15.06 7.41
CA HIS A 362 -9.44 15.99 8.50
C HIS A 362 -9.36 15.21 9.79
N VAL A 363 -8.48 15.62 10.71
CA VAL A 363 -8.18 14.92 11.97
C VAL A 363 -8.32 15.92 13.10
N GLY A 364 -9.29 15.72 13.98
CA GLY A 364 -9.57 16.68 15.06
C GLY A 364 -10.01 18.04 14.52
N ASP A 365 -9.13 19.03 14.53
CA ASP A 365 -9.37 20.42 14.14
C ASP A 365 -8.57 20.86 12.91
N HIS A 366 -7.76 19.99 12.32
CA HIS A 366 -6.89 20.32 11.19
C HIS A 366 -6.91 19.28 10.08
N ASP A 367 -6.35 19.65 8.93
CA ASP A 367 -6.21 18.75 7.79
C ASP A 367 -4.77 18.20 7.73
N GLU A 368 -4.65 16.92 7.35
CA GLU A 368 -3.39 16.20 7.20
C GLU A 368 -3.27 15.60 5.79
N LEU A 369 -2.11 15.73 5.17
CA LEU A 369 -1.76 15.03 3.93
C LEU A 369 -0.97 13.77 4.28
N VAL A 370 -1.62 12.60 4.26
CA VAL A 370 -1.02 11.33 4.69
C VAL A 370 -0.54 10.54 3.49
N VAL A 371 0.72 10.11 3.54
CA VAL A 371 1.39 9.40 2.45
C VAL A 371 1.92 8.07 2.95
N ASN A 372 1.44 6.98 2.33
CA ASN A 372 1.99 5.65 2.51
C ASN A 372 3.36 5.57 1.79
N GLY A 373 4.42 5.22 2.48
CA GLY A 373 5.77 5.26 1.91
C GLY A 373 6.57 3.97 2.12
N SER A 374 7.81 3.97 1.68
CA SER A 374 8.77 2.91 1.93
C SER A 374 9.14 2.89 3.40
N HIS A 375 8.86 1.77 4.07
CA HIS A 375 9.10 1.53 5.49
C HIS A 375 8.34 2.44 6.47
N THR A 376 7.72 3.54 6.01
CA THR A 376 7.12 4.54 6.90
C THR A 376 5.92 5.23 6.25
N ILE A 377 4.84 5.39 7.00
CA ILE A 377 3.71 6.26 6.68
C ILE A 377 3.99 7.61 7.34
N ILE A 378 3.78 8.71 6.64
CA ILE A 378 4.03 10.05 7.18
C ILE A 378 2.83 10.94 6.88
N ALA A 379 2.37 11.67 7.91
CA ALA A 379 1.42 12.76 7.78
C ALA A 379 2.15 14.10 7.75
N TYR A 380 1.65 15.01 6.93
CA TYR A 380 2.23 16.33 6.71
C TYR A 380 1.16 17.42 6.82
N HIS A 381 1.57 18.61 7.20
CA HIS A 381 0.76 19.81 7.06
C HIS A 381 0.56 20.15 5.59
N PRO A 382 -0.68 20.18 5.08
CA PRO A 382 -0.92 20.44 3.65
C PRO A 382 -0.38 21.80 3.18
N GLU A 383 -0.46 22.82 4.03
CA GLU A 383 -0.08 24.20 3.70
C GLU A 383 1.44 24.40 3.63
N THR A 384 2.22 23.63 4.40
CA THR A 384 3.68 23.82 4.52
C THR A 384 4.51 22.62 4.05
N GLY A 385 3.93 21.42 4.00
CA GLY A 385 4.64 20.16 3.72
C GLY A 385 5.51 19.66 4.87
N GLU A 386 5.46 20.29 6.04
CA GLU A 386 6.19 19.84 7.22
C GLU A 386 5.56 18.57 7.83
N PRO A 387 6.37 17.60 8.30
CA PRO A 387 5.85 16.39 8.89
C PRO A 387 5.17 16.64 10.24
N ILE A 388 4.05 15.98 10.48
CA ILE A 388 3.29 16.01 11.74
C ILE A 388 3.64 14.77 12.56
N TRP A 389 3.39 13.58 11.99
CA TRP A 389 3.66 12.31 12.62
C TRP A 389 4.13 11.26 11.60
N SER A 390 4.74 10.19 12.11
CA SER A 390 5.14 9.05 11.30
C SER A 390 4.89 7.72 12.01
N VAL A 391 4.61 6.67 11.23
CA VAL A 391 4.50 5.28 11.68
C VAL A 391 5.36 4.39 10.81
N ALA A 392 6.30 3.67 11.42
CA ALA A 392 7.11 2.67 10.75
C ALA A 392 6.36 1.34 10.59
N GLY A 393 6.79 0.50 9.65
CA GLY A 393 6.30 -0.88 9.50
C GLY A 393 5.77 -1.24 8.12
N THR A 394 5.71 -0.32 7.17
CA THR A 394 5.41 -0.65 5.77
C THR A 394 6.59 -1.34 5.10
N SER A 395 6.37 -2.01 3.98
CA SER A 395 7.43 -2.62 3.20
C SER A 395 8.12 -1.61 2.28
N ARG A 396 9.19 -2.03 1.59
CA ARG A 396 9.99 -1.18 0.72
C ARG A 396 9.21 -0.54 -0.42
N GLU A 397 8.24 -1.25 -1.01
CA GLU A 397 7.47 -0.78 -2.16
C GLU A 397 6.01 -0.59 -1.73
N SER A 398 5.53 0.64 -1.67
CA SER A 398 4.14 0.96 -1.36
C SER A 398 3.44 1.52 -2.61
N ILE A 399 2.36 0.88 -3.03
CA ILE A 399 1.51 1.31 -4.13
C ILE A 399 0.10 1.63 -3.63
N PRO A 400 -0.52 0.80 -2.74
CA PRO A 400 -1.87 1.02 -2.28
C PRO A 400 -2.05 2.36 -1.56
N MET A 401 -3.19 3.00 -1.81
CA MET A 401 -3.64 4.16 -1.04
C MET A 401 -4.05 3.74 0.36
N LEU A 402 -3.95 4.68 1.30
CA LEU A 402 -4.53 4.54 2.63
C LEU A 402 -6.05 4.57 2.56
N VAL A 403 -6.69 3.75 3.37
CA VAL A 403 -8.15 3.70 3.52
C VAL A 403 -8.51 4.01 4.96
N ILE A 404 -9.62 4.70 5.19
CA ILE A 404 -10.09 5.03 6.52
C ILE A 404 -11.49 4.47 6.78
N GLY A 405 -11.74 4.14 8.05
CA GLY A 405 -13.06 3.70 8.50
C GLY A 405 -13.03 3.29 9.96
N GLY A 406 -14.17 3.38 10.65
CA GLY A 406 -14.26 2.99 12.06
C GLY A 406 -13.27 3.67 13.00
N GLY A 407 -12.81 4.89 12.66
CA GLY A 407 -11.83 5.65 13.46
C GLY A 407 -10.37 5.24 13.24
N LEU A 408 -10.06 4.39 12.26
CA LEU A 408 -8.71 3.91 11.97
C LEU A 408 -8.28 4.23 10.52
N ILE A 409 -6.97 4.33 10.33
CA ILE A 409 -6.30 4.43 9.03
C ILE A 409 -5.73 3.04 8.71
N TYR A 410 -6.06 2.49 7.54
CA TYR A 410 -5.57 1.18 7.09
C TYR A 410 -4.53 1.35 6.00
N SER A 411 -3.41 0.67 6.18
CA SER A 411 -2.31 0.59 5.21
C SER A 411 -2.07 -0.85 4.80
N THR A 412 -1.80 -1.03 3.53
CA THR A 412 -1.22 -2.25 2.97
C THR A 412 0.02 -1.87 2.16
N SER A 413 1.01 -2.76 2.09
CA SER A 413 2.24 -2.45 1.37
C SER A 413 2.97 -3.69 0.89
N GLY A 414 3.66 -3.54 -0.25
CA GLY A 414 4.55 -4.55 -0.81
C GLY A 414 3.90 -5.87 -1.23
N ARG A 415 4.72 -6.78 -1.71
CA ARG A 415 4.29 -8.08 -2.23
C ARG A 415 4.00 -9.04 -1.07
N ASN A 416 2.71 -9.25 -0.75
CA ASN A 416 2.28 -10.02 0.42
C ASN A 416 2.83 -9.41 1.73
N GLY A 417 2.92 -8.08 1.77
CA GLY A 417 3.48 -7.34 2.90
C GLY A 417 2.49 -7.13 4.04
N PRO A 418 2.85 -6.29 5.00
CA PRO A 418 2.02 -6.04 6.17
C PRO A 418 0.70 -5.35 5.82
N ILE A 419 -0.29 -5.62 6.66
CA ILE A 419 -1.55 -4.88 6.76
C ILE A 419 -1.55 -4.23 8.14
N MET A 420 -1.80 -2.93 8.22
CA MET A 420 -1.74 -2.17 9.47
C MET A 420 -3.00 -1.35 9.66
N ALA A 421 -3.49 -1.29 10.89
CA ALA A 421 -4.49 -0.32 11.33
C ALA A 421 -3.84 0.67 12.31
N ILE A 422 -4.03 1.94 12.07
CA ILE A 422 -3.33 3.03 12.75
C ILE A 422 -4.36 3.99 13.31
N ARG A 423 -4.20 4.41 14.57
CA ARG A 423 -4.99 5.48 15.18
C ARG A 423 -4.54 6.82 14.58
N PRO A 424 -5.48 7.72 14.23
CA PRO A 424 -5.13 9.05 13.73
C PRO A 424 -4.56 9.95 14.82
N GLY A 425 -3.84 11.01 14.39
CA GLY A 425 -3.31 12.04 15.28
C GLY A 425 -1.94 11.73 15.85
N GLY A 426 -1.53 12.52 16.83
CA GLY A 426 -0.20 12.46 17.45
C GLY A 426 0.83 13.38 16.77
N THR A 427 2.08 13.35 17.25
CA THR A 427 3.20 14.13 16.72
C THR A 427 4.50 13.34 16.80
N GLY A 428 5.38 13.52 15.82
CA GLY A 428 6.66 12.79 15.75
C GLY A 428 6.47 11.32 15.42
N ASP A 429 7.37 10.46 15.89
CA ASP A 429 7.25 9.01 15.70
C ASP A 429 6.23 8.42 16.68
N VAL A 430 5.09 8.00 16.15
CA VAL A 430 3.99 7.41 16.91
C VAL A 430 3.88 5.89 16.74
N THR A 431 4.89 5.25 16.20
CA THR A 431 4.90 3.80 15.90
C THR A 431 4.52 2.95 17.11
N ALA A 432 5.10 3.25 18.28
CA ALA A 432 4.86 2.47 19.50
C ALA A 432 3.46 2.62 20.10
N THR A 433 2.73 3.69 19.74
CA THR A 433 1.48 4.06 20.41
C THR A 433 0.25 4.02 19.51
N HIS A 434 0.41 4.21 18.19
CA HIS A 434 -0.71 4.38 17.27
C HIS A 434 -1.03 3.15 16.41
N ILE A 435 -0.19 2.12 16.36
CA ILE A 435 -0.56 0.86 15.70
C ILE A 435 -1.63 0.18 16.57
N ALA A 436 -2.85 0.11 16.04
CA ALA A 436 -3.97 -0.57 16.71
C ALA A 436 -3.82 -2.09 16.58
N TRP A 437 -3.51 -2.56 15.37
CA TRP A 437 -3.16 -3.93 15.07
C TRP A 437 -2.34 -4.00 13.78
N GLN A 438 -1.62 -5.12 13.62
CA GLN A 438 -0.81 -5.38 12.44
C GLN A 438 -0.81 -6.86 12.10
N LEU A 439 -1.01 -7.17 10.81
CA LEU A 439 -0.75 -8.48 10.24
C LEU A 439 0.54 -8.41 9.44
N PRO A 440 1.50 -9.33 9.67
CA PRO A 440 2.81 -9.24 9.03
C PRO A 440 2.79 -9.56 7.53
N ARG A 441 1.71 -10.20 7.05
CA ARG A 441 1.53 -10.66 5.67
C ARG A 441 0.07 -10.56 5.25
N GLY A 442 -0.18 -10.70 3.93
CA GLY A 442 -1.52 -10.75 3.35
C GLY A 442 -1.87 -9.50 2.56
N GLY A 443 -1.10 -8.44 2.68
CA GLY A 443 -1.34 -7.18 1.97
C GLY A 443 -1.18 -7.34 0.46
N PRO A 444 -2.10 -6.77 -0.35
CA PRO A 444 -1.94 -6.63 -1.78
C PRO A 444 -0.75 -5.72 -2.12
N HIS A 445 -0.12 -5.98 -3.28
CA HIS A 445 0.97 -5.14 -3.77
C HIS A 445 0.44 -3.91 -4.52
N VAL A 446 -0.51 -4.11 -5.44
CA VAL A 446 -1.06 -3.03 -6.27
C VAL A 446 -2.45 -2.59 -5.83
N PRO A 447 -3.45 -3.48 -5.64
CA PRO A 447 -4.79 -3.05 -5.27
C PRO A 447 -4.84 -2.42 -3.88
N SER A 448 -5.52 -1.29 -3.77
CA SER A 448 -5.85 -0.67 -2.46
C SER A 448 -7.05 -1.39 -1.84
N PRO A 449 -7.15 -1.50 -0.50
CA PRO A 449 -8.32 -2.09 0.15
C PRO A 449 -9.59 -1.23 -0.03
N ALA A 450 -10.75 -1.78 0.30
CA ALA A 450 -12.00 -1.05 0.49
C ALA A 450 -12.52 -1.27 1.91
N TYR A 451 -13.09 -0.23 2.52
CA TYR A 451 -13.74 -0.30 3.82
C TYR A 451 -15.25 -0.15 3.67
N TYR A 452 -15.99 -1.03 4.30
CA TYR A 452 -17.45 -0.91 4.38
C TYR A 452 -17.97 -1.62 5.65
N ASP A 453 -18.85 -0.96 6.36
CA ASP A 453 -19.60 -1.50 7.51
C ASP A 453 -18.75 -2.31 8.51
N GLY A 454 -17.66 -1.70 9.00
CA GLY A 454 -16.76 -2.33 9.98
C GLY A 454 -15.86 -3.43 9.45
N ARG A 455 -15.80 -3.61 8.13
CA ARG A 455 -14.99 -4.62 7.45
C ARG A 455 -14.02 -4.01 6.46
N LEU A 456 -12.86 -4.64 6.34
CA LEU A 456 -11.83 -4.28 5.35
C LEU A 456 -11.76 -5.40 4.31
N TYR A 457 -11.98 -5.04 3.06
CA TYR A 457 -11.95 -5.96 1.91
C TYR A 457 -10.68 -5.75 1.10
N LEU A 458 -9.96 -6.83 0.89
CA LEU A 458 -8.71 -6.85 0.14
C LEU A 458 -8.79 -7.89 -0.98
N VAL A 459 -8.20 -7.58 -2.11
CA VAL A 459 -7.94 -8.58 -3.16
C VAL A 459 -6.47 -8.43 -3.54
N ASN A 460 -5.68 -9.47 -3.36
CA ASN A 460 -4.28 -9.40 -3.72
C ASN A 460 -4.05 -9.68 -5.21
N ASP A 461 -2.85 -9.40 -5.69
CA ASP A 461 -2.47 -9.51 -7.11
C ASP A 461 -2.68 -10.90 -7.71
N THR A 462 -2.75 -11.95 -6.88
CA THR A 462 -2.95 -13.34 -7.30
C THR A 462 -4.37 -13.85 -7.11
N GLY A 463 -5.31 -12.98 -6.71
CA GLY A 463 -6.73 -13.26 -6.58
C GLY A 463 -7.18 -13.82 -5.22
N ILE A 464 -6.37 -13.71 -4.19
CA ILE A 464 -6.85 -13.99 -2.84
C ILE A 464 -7.69 -12.80 -2.37
N ALA A 465 -9.00 -13.01 -2.28
CA ALA A 465 -9.94 -12.06 -1.69
C ALA A 465 -10.10 -12.37 -0.20
N THR A 466 -9.96 -11.35 0.63
CA THR A 466 -9.98 -11.45 2.10
C THR A 466 -10.89 -10.38 2.68
N CYS A 467 -11.75 -10.76 3.62
CA CYS A 467 -12.50 -9.85 4.48
C CYS A 467 -11.93 -9.92 5.89
N LEU A 468 -11.57 -8.77 6.44
CA LEU A 468 -11.08 -8.65 7.82
C LEU A 468 -12.07 -7.83 8.65
N ALA A 469 -12.22 -8.18 9.93
CA ALA A 469 -12.81 -7.29 10.93
C ALA A 469 -11.91 -6.06 11.07
N ALA A 470 -12.42 -4.89 10.71
CA ALA A 470 -11.59 -3.69 10.58
C ALA A 470 -10.96 -3.25 11.92
N GLN A 471 -11.64 -3.48 13.05
CA GLN A 471 -11.16 -3.11 14.39
C GLN A 471 -10.08 -4.04 14.95
N THR A 472 -10.02 -5.31 14.52
CA THR A 472 -9.14 -6.33 15.13
C THR A 472 -8.14 -6.93 14.14
N GLY A 473 -8.40 -6.84 12.84
CA GLY A 473 -7.62 -7.52 11.79
C GLY A 473 -7.92 -9.02 11.69
N GLU A 474 -8.89 -9.55 12.44
CA GLU A 474 -9.29 -10.96 12.34
C GLU A 474 -9.87 -11.25 10.95
N THR A 475 -9.49 -12.39 10.39
CA THR A 475 -10.02 -12.84 9.11
C THR A 475 -11.43 -13.37 9.30
N ILE A 476 -12.42 -12.71 8.68
CA ILE A 476 -13.82 -13.13 8.66
C ILE A 476 -13.98 -14.23 7.60
N TRP A 477 -13.55 -13.96 6.38
CA TRP A 477 -13.48 -14.96 5.31
C TRP A 477 -12.31 -14.70 4.36
N GLN A 478 -11.87 -15.76 3.69
CA GLN A 478 -10.88 -15.70 2.63
C GLN A 478 -11.24 -16.69 1.53
N THR A 479 -11.12 -16.27 0.28
CA THR A 479 -11.39 -17.12 -0.89
C THR A 479 -10.46 -16.76 -2.03
N ARG A 480 -10.46 -17.59 -3.09
CA ARG A 480 -9.71 -17.32 -4.32
C ARG A 480 -10.66 -16.96 -5.45
N LEU A 481 -10.49 -15.78 -6.02
CA LEU A 481 -11.09 -15.37 -7.29
C LEU A 481 -10.11 -15.73 -8.43
N PRO A 482 -10.59 -16.34 -9.52
CA PRO A 482 -9.77 -16.58 -10.70
C PRO A 482 -9.24 -15.30 -11.31
N GLY A 483 -7.98 -15.28 -11.73
CA GLY A 483 -7.35 -14.15 -12.41
C GLY A 483 -6.20 -13.49 -11.64
N ARG A 484 -5.68 -12.42 -12.22
CA ARG A 484 -4.70 -11.51 -11.63
C ARG A 484 -5.37 -10.16 -11.44
N PHE A 485 -4.95 -9.42 -10.42
CA PHE A 485 -5.62 -8.17 -10.04
C PHE A 485 -4.60 -7.05 -9.85
N SER A 486 -4.84 -5.94 -10.52
CA SER A 486 -4.12 -4.66 -10.33
C SER A 486 -5.10 -3.53 -9.97
N MET A 487 -6.38 -3.72 -10.26
CA MET A 487 -7.44 -2.77 -9.93
C MET A 487 -7.88 -2.92 -8.48
N SER A 488 -8.17 -1.79 -7.85
CA SER A 488 -8.70 -1.77 -6.48
C SER A 488 -10.19 -2.12 -6.48
N PRO A 489 -10.69 -2.87 -5.50
CA PRO A 489 -12.12 -3.05 -5.30
C PRO A 489 -12.82 -1.71 -5.07
N ILE A 490 -14.02 -1.58 -5.62
CA ILE A 490 -14.94 -0.46 -5.41
C ILE A 490 -16.15 -0.96 -4.65
N GLU A 491 -16.46 -0.30 -3.56
CA GLU A 491 -17.71 -0.53 -2.82
C GLU A 491 -18.81 0.38 -3.35
N ALA A 492 -20.01 -0.15 -3.55
CA ALA A 492 -21.17 0.57 -4.01
C ALA A 492 -22.45 -0.05 -3.45
N GLY A 493 -23.01 0.55 -2.41
CA GLY A 493 -24.26 0.15 -1.79
C GLY A 493 -24.29 -1.28 -1.27
N GLY A 494 -23.28 -1.66 -0.52
CA GLY A 494 -23.12 -3.01 0.04
C GLY A 494 -22.67 -4.06 -0.96
N LYS A 495 -22.14 -3.65 -2.11
CA LYS A 495 -21.57 -4.55 -3.12
C LYS A 495 -20.12 -4.17 -3.43
N LEU A 496 -19.29 -5.15 -3.69
CA LEU A 496 -17.91 -4.96 -4.14
C LEU A 496 -17.80 -5.27 -5.63
N ILE A 497 -17.27 -4.34 -6.39
CA ILE A 497 -16.90 -4.49 -7.79
C ILE A 497 -15.41 -4.83 -7.81
N VAL A 498 -15.08 -6.05 -8.19
CA VAL A 498 -13.71 -6.58 -8.21
C VAL A 498 -13.38 -7.03 -9.62
N THR A 499 -12.45 -6.36 -10.30
CA THR A 499 -12.15 -6.64 -11.71
C THR A 499 -10.74 -7.21 -11.87
N SER A 500 -10.61 -8.30 -12.63
CA SER A 500 -9.35 -8.92 -12.99
C SER A 500 -8.68 -8.22 -14.19
N GLU A 501 -7.37 -8.41 -14.36
CA GLU A 501 -6.60 -7.85 -15.48
C GLU A 501 -7.09 -8.28 -16.86
N THR A 502 -7.77 -9.43 -16.95
CA THR A 502 -8.38 -9.94 -18.20
C THR A 502 -9.81 -9.43 -18.44
N GLY A 503 -10.30 -8.52 -17.61
CA GLY A 503 -11.62 -7.90 -17.79
C GLY A 503 -12.79 -8.64 -17.14
N THR A 504 -12.55 -9.77 -16.47
CA THR A 504 -13.59 -10.45 -15.69
C THR A 504 -13.88 -9.64 -14.43
N THR A 505 -15.13 -9.26 -14.23
CA THR A 505 -15.60 -8.50 -13.06
C THR A 505 -16.49 -9.37 -12.19
N TYR A 506 -16.11 -9.52 -10.94
CA TYR A 506 -16.86 -10.20 -9.89
C TYR A 506 -17.64 -9.16 -9.08
N ILE A 507 -18.96 -9.37 -8.94
CA ILE A 507 -19.78 -8.62 -8.01
C ILE A 507 -19.99 -9.47 -6.77
N LEU A 508 -19.46 -9.00 -5.64
CA LEU A 508 -19.57 -9.67 -4.35
C LEU A 508 -20.52 -8.91 -3.44
N GLU A 509 -21.20 -9.58 -2.54
CA GLU A 509 -21.86 -8.93 -1.41
C GLU A 509 -20.81 -8.47 -0.39
N ALA A 510 -20.92 -7.24 0.10
CA ALA A 510 -20.02 -6.71 1.11
C ALA A 510 -20.52 -7.08 2.52
N ASP A 511 -20.38 -8.36 2.89
CA ASP A 511 -20.91 -8.90 4.14
C ASP A 511 -19.90 -9.80 4.87
N SER A 512 -20.33 -10.32 6.03
CA SER A 512 -19.60 -11.25 6.90
C SER A 512 -19.49 -12.67 6.32
N GLU A 513 -20.23 -12.99 5.29
CA GLU A 513 -20.11 -14.24 4.53
C GLU A 513 -19.70 -13.95 3.09
N PHE A 514 -18.85 -14.80 2.53
CA PHE A 514 -18.50 -14.68 1.12
C PHE A 514 -19.69 -15.05 0.24
N LYS A 515 -20.14 -14.12 -0.61
CA LYS A 515 -21.19 -14.36 -1.58
C LYS A 515 -20.87 -13.70 -2.90
N LEU A 516 -20.74 -14.51 -3.95
CA LEU A 516 -20.61 -14.08 -5.33
C LEU A 516 -22.01 -13.85 -5.91
N LEU A 517 -22.30 -12.60 -6.30
CA LEU A 517 -23.61 -12.22 -6.87
C LEU A 517 -23.63 -12.37 -8.39
N ALA A 518 -22.52 -12.02 -9.08
CA ALA A 518 -22.40 -12.13 -10.52
C ALA A 518 -20.94 -12.20 -10.97
N THR A 519 -20.73 -12.75 -12.16
CA THR A 519 -19.47 -12.70 -12.91
C THR A 519 -19.76 -12.16 -14.29
N ASN A 520 -19.03 -11.13 -14.70
CA ASN A 520 -19.27 -10.37 -15.94
C ASN A 520 -17.96 -10.24 -16.74
N GLU A 521 -18.07 -10.13 -18.06
CA GLU A 521 -16.92 -10.01 -18.94
C GLU A 521 -17.14 -8.91 -19.99
N LEU A 522 -16.08 -8.16 -20.30
CA LEU A 522 -16.07 -7.15 -21.35
C LEU A 522 -15.14 -7.51 -22.54
N GLY A 523 -14.51 -8.69 -22.48
CA GLY A 523 -13.71 -9.23 -23.59
C GLY A 523 -12.38 -8.52 -23.84
N GLU A 524 -11.93 -7.62 -22.95
CA GLU A 524 -10.68 -6.86 -23.09
C GLU A 524 -9.93 -6.75 -21.78
N ASP A 525 -8.61 -6.82 -21.88
CA ASP A 525 -7.71 -6.55 -20.75
C ASP A 525 -7.89 -5.13 -20.20
N MET A 526 -7.73 -4.96 -18.88
CA MET A 526 -7.78 -3.66 -18.22
C MET A 526 -6.92 -3.62 -16.95
N LEU A 527 -6.38 -2.45 -16.63
CA LEU A 527 -5.58 -2.21 -15.43
C LEU A 527 -6.06 -0.99 -14.63
N ALA A 528 -7.00 -0.23 -15.16
CA ALA A 528 -7.54 0.97 -14.55
C ALA A 528 -8.73 0.63 -13.63
N THR A 529 -8.69 1.08 -12.39
CA THR A 529 -9.84 0.97 -11.48
C THR A 529 -11.03 1.72 -12.07
N PRO A 530 -12.24 1.10 -12.17
CA PRO A 530 -13.39 1.72 -12.77
C PRO A 530 -13.93 2.90 -11.95
N ALA A 531 -14.72 3.77 -12.60
CA ALA A 531 -15.51 4.80 -11.95
C ALA A 531 -16.98 4.35 -11.83
N VAL A 532 -17.65 4.73 -10.74
CA VAL A 532 -19.08 4.41 -10.51
C VAL A 532 -19.83 5.70 -10.21
N LEU A 533 -20.78 6.06 -11.09
CA LEU A 533 -21.53 7.29 -10.94
C LEU A 533 -22.85 7.24 -11.71
N GLY A 534 -23.96 7.68 -11.10
CA GLY A 534 -25.26 7.79 -11.74
C GLY A 534 -25.84 6.45 -12.19
N GLY A 535 -25.71 5.40 -11.37
CA GLY A 535 -26.17 4.05 -11.70
C GLY A 535 -25.38 3.39 -12.83
N ARG A 536 -24.17 3.87 -13.12
CA ARG A 536 -23.33 3.39 -14.21
C ARG A 536 -21.92 3.10 -13.74
N ILE A 537 -21.28 2.12 -14.40
CA ILE A 537 -19.86 1.80 -14.21
C ILE A 537 -19.13 2.18 -15.51
N TYR A 538 -18.02 2.90 -15.35
CA TYR A 538 -17.18 3.34 -16.46
C TYR A 538 -15.85 2.62 -16.39
N PHE A 539 -15.65 1.69 -17.30
CA PHE A 539 -14.43 0.92 -17.42
C PHE A 539 -13.49 1.55 -18.45
N ARG A 540 -12.21 1.55 -18.15
CA ARG A 540 -11.17 1.75 -19.14
C ARG A 540 -10.51 0.42 -19.42
N THR A 541 -10.73 -0.11 -20.60
CA THR A 541 -10.05 -1.29 -21.12
C THR A 541 -8.77 -0.86 -21.88
N LYS A 542 -8.07 -1.83 -22.44
CA LYS A 542 -6.85 -1.57 -23.22
C LYS A 542 -7.07 -0.66 -24.41
N GLY A 543 -8.20 -0.80 -25.09
CA GLY A 543 -8.53 -0.04 -26.31
C GLY A 543 -9.76 0.88 -26.20
N HIS A 544 -10.56 0.75 -25.15
CA HIS A 544 -11.86 1.43 -25.10
C HIS A 544 -12.18 2.04 -23.73
N LEU A 545 -13.05 3.02 -23.74
CA LEU A 545 -13.94 3.36 -22.62
C LEU A 545 -15.26 2.63 -22.82
N VAL A 546 -15.75 1.98 -21.75
CA VAL A 546 -17.02 1.25 -21.79
C VAL A 546 -17.90 1.74 -20.65
N CYS A 547 -19.11 2.17 -20.98
CA CYS A 547 -20.13 2.53 -20.00
C CYS A 547 -21.13 1.40 -19.84
N VAL A 548 -21.15 0.80 -18.65
CA VAL A 548 -22.14 -0.21 -18.27
C VAL A 548 -23.23 0.44 -17.45
N GLY A 549 -24.49 0.14 -17.76
CA GLY A 549 -25.65 0.68 -17.06
C GLY A 549 -26.94 0.12 -17.65
N THR A 550 -28.07 0.32 -16.96
CA THR A 550 -29.37 -0.01 -17.53
C THR A 550 -29.82 1.10 -18.47
N ASN A 551 -30.29 0.72 -19.67
CA ASN A 551 -30.98 1.64 -20.56
C ASN A 551 -32.37 1.97 -19.95
N VAL A 552 -32.41 2.98 -19.08
CA VAL A 552 -33.70 3.55 -18.69
C VAL A 552 -34.19 4.39 -19.88
N ALA A 553 -35.02 3.80 -20.75
CA ALA A 553 -35.73 4.55 -21.76
C ALA A 553 -36.59 5.61 -21.03
N GLY A 554 -36.17 6.87 -21.04
CA GLY A 554 -36.98 8.02 -20.66
C GLY A 554 -36.95 8.42 -19.17
N ARG A 555 -35.83 8.95 -18.66
CA ARG A 555 -35.82 9.96 -17.60
C ARG A 555 -34.91 11.12 -17.98
#